data_84529fa2666d95754e59a61b6a57715b
#
_entry.id   84529fa2666d95754e59a61b6a57715b
#
_cell.length_a   1.000
_cell.length_b   1.000
_cell.length_c   1.000
_cell.angle_alpha   90.00
_cell.angle_beta   90.00
_cell.angle_gamma   90.00
#
_symmetry.space_group_name_H-M   'P 1'
#
loop_
_entity.id
_entity.type
_entity.pdbx_description
1 polymer ?
#
loop_
_entity_poly.entity_id
_entity_poly.type
_entity_poly.pdbx_seq_one_letter_code
_entity_poly.pdbx_strand_id
1 'polypeptide(L)'
;MKENKLVRVLGLKESISMTIGTVVGVGLFTCGSAQIGLVGSWIIGFTFIALLISIWPCLIYGEMSAALPCAGGTYNYAKRGLNRVWANMAGWHYIISVVAIGAGETLAFANYFKILSESFNRFLIISLDVLICRY
;
A
#
# COMPACT_ATOMS: atom_id res chain seq x y z
N MET A 1 -22.66 -9.96 25.56
CA MET A 1 -21.73 -9.23 24.65
C MET A 1 -22.56 -8.22 23.88
N LYS A 2 -22.34 -6.91 24.07
CA LYS A 2 -23.02 -5.88 23.28
C LYS A 2 -22.57 -6.05 21.83
N GLU A 3 -23.49 -6.37 20.94
CA GLU A 3 -23.26 -6.31 19.50
C GLU A 3 -22.94 -4.86 19.14
N ASN A 4 -21.67 -4.57 18.88
CA ASN A 4 -21.28 -3.30 18.26
C ASN A 4 -21.78 -3.36 16.80
N LYS A 5 -23.01 -2.92 16.59
CA LYS A 5 -23.56 -2.74 15.25
C LYS A 5 -22.77 -1.62 14.57
N LEU A 6 -22.01 -1.97 13.57
CA LEU A 6 -21.32 -1.01 12.70
C LEU A 6 -22.38 -0.16 11.99
N VAL A 7 -22.27 1.17 12.13
CA VAL A 7 -23.16 2.12 11.47
C VAL A 7 -22.65 2.30 10.03
N ARG A 8 -23.52 2.10 9.03
CA ARG A 8 -23.18 2.36 7.64
C ARG A 8 -23.13 3.87 7.39
N VAL A 9 -21.93 4.43 7.36
CA VAL A 9 -21.67 5.86 7.10
C VAL A 9 -21.05 6.05 5.71
N LEU A 10 -20.30 5.07 5.20
CA LEU A 10 -19.58 5.14 3.93
C LEU A 10 -20.43 4.58 2.80
N GLY A 11 -20.57 5.36 1.73
CA GLY A 11 -21.15 4.92 0.46
C GLY A 11 -20.12 4.20 -0.42
N LEU A 12 -20.58 3.70 -1.57
CA LEU A 12 -19.71 2.96 -2.51
C LEU A 12 -18.59 3.84 -3.08
N LYS A 13 -18.89 5.10 -3.40
CA LYS A 13 -17.94 6.04 -3.98
C LYS A 13 -16.81 6.37 -2.99
N GLU A 14 -17.17 6.65 -1.74
CA GLU A 14 -16.21 6.94 -0.67
C GLU A 14 -15.31 5.72 -0.40
N SER A 15 -15.89 4.53 -0.38
CA SER A 15 -15.13 3.28 -0.19
C SER A 15 -14.15 3.02 -1.33
N ILE A 16 -14.56 3.22 -2.58
CA ILE A 16 -13.68 3.07 -3.75
C ILE A 16 -12.55 4.10 -3.71
N SER A 17 -12.85 5.37 -3.44
CA SER A 17 -11.85 6.43 -3.37
C SER A 17 -10.82 6.17 -2.26
N MET A 18 -11.27 5.72 -1.10
CA MET A 18 -10.41 5.38 0.03
C MET A 18 -9.50 4.18 -0.30
N THR A 19 -10.05 3.15 -0.95
CA THR A 19 -9.28 1.97 -1.36
C THR A 19 -8.22 2.33 -2.41
N ILE A 20 -8.58 3.10 -3.44
CA ILE A 20 -7.63 3.57 -4.46
C ILE A 20 -6.53 4.41 -3.80
N GLY A 21 -6.89 5.36 -2.93
CA GLY A 21 -5.91 6.19 -2.22
C GLY A 21 -4.94 5.41 -1.35
N THR A 22 -5.38 4.32 -0.74
CA THR A 22 -4.54 3.44 0.07
C THR A 22 -3.60 2.58 -0.80
N VAL A 23 -4.05 2.12 -1.96
CA VAL A 23 -3.27 1.26 -2.86
C VAL A 23 -2.27 2.07 -3.68
N VAL A 24 -2.66 3.26 -4.17
CA VAL A 24 -1.79 4.18 -4.93
C VAL A 24 -0.91 4.98 -3.96
N GLY A 25 -0.12 4.28 -3.15
CA GLY A 25 0.85 4.87 -2.25
C GLY A 25 2.26 4.93 -2.85
N VAL A 26 3.21 5.33 -2.04
CA VAL A 26 4.64 5.36 -2.39
C VAL A 26 5.12 3.99 -2.89
N GLY A 27 4.52 2.89 -2.41
CA GLY A 27 4.84 1.53 -2.82
C GLY A 27 4.69 1.30 -4.33
N LEU A 28 3.68 1.87 -4.99
CA LEU A 28 3.51 1.74 -6.43
C LEU A 28 4.70 2.36 -7.19
N PHE A 29 5.16 3.53 -6.76
CA PHE A 29 6.24 4.25 -7.44
C PHE A 29 7.62 3.64 -7.15
N THR A 30 7.88 3.24 -5.92
CA THR A 30 9.18 2.64 -5.53
C THR A 30 9.33 1.20 -5.98
N CYS A 31 8.36 0.36 -5.71
CA CYS A 31 8.40 -1.04 -6.11
C CYS A 31 8.33 -1.18 -7.63
N GLY A 32 7.50 -0.38 -8.31
CA GLY A 32 7.38 -0.39 -9.76
C GLY A 32 8.70 -0.07 -10.46
N SER A 33 9.39 1.00 -10.05
CA SER A 33 10.67 1.40 -10.65
C SER A 33 11.78 0.38 -10.41
N ALA A 34 11.88 -0.18 -9.20
CA ALA A 34 12.85 -1.22 -8.88
C ALA A 34 12.62 -2.51 -9.68
N GLN A 35 11.36 -2.92 -9.84
CA GLN A 35 11.00 -4.10 -10.62
C GLN A 35 11.26 -3.93 -12.12
N ILE A 36 11.02 -2.74 -12.68
CA ILE A 36 11.34 -2.42 -14.08
C ILE A 36 12.85 -2.59 -14.32
N GLY A 37 13.68 -2.13 -13.38
CA GLY A 37 15.13 -2.28 -13.46
C GLY A 37 15.62 -3.73 -13.46
N LEU A 38 14.90 -4.63 -12.77
CA LEU A 38 15.26 -6.05 -12.66
C LEU A 38 14.72 -6.90 -13.81
N VAL A 39 13.48 -6.67 -14.23
CA VAL A 39 12.72 -7.56 -15.12
C VAL A 39 12.51 -6.95 -16.51
N GLY A 40 12.73 -5.65 -16.67
CA GLY A 40 12.53 -4.96 -17.95
C GLY A 40 11.09 -5.01 -18.44
N SER A 41 10.90 -5.17 -19.74
CA SER A 41 9.57 -5.15 -20.39
C SER A 41 8.64 -6.30 -19.97
N TRP A 42 9.15 -7.37 -19.39
CA TRP A 42 8.38 -8.50 -18.89
C TRP A 42 7.51 -8.18 -17.69
N ILE A 43 7.72 -7.02 -17.06
CA ILE A 43 6.95 -6.56 -15.91
C ILE A 43 5.44 -6.52 -16.20
N ILE A 44 5.03 -6.17 -17.41
CA ILE A 44 3.62 -6.11 -17.81
C ILE A 44 2.97 -7.50 -17.69
N GLY A 45 3.65 -8.52 -18.23
CA GLY A 45 3.17 -9.91 -18.16
C GLY A 45 3.08 -10.42 -16.71
N PHE A 46 4.12 -10.19 -15.92
CA PHE A 46 4.12 -10.61 -14.51
C PHE A 46 3.07 -9.87 -13.68
N THR A 47 2.85 -8.59 -13.93
CA THR A 47 1.79 -7.81 -13.25
C THR A 47 0.41 -8.36 -13.60
N PHE A 48 0.18 -8.76 -14.85
CA PHE A 48 -1.08 -9.35 -15.26
C PHE A 48 -1.32 -10.71 -14.59
N ILE A 49 -0.31 -11.55 -14.50
CA ILE A 49 -0.38 -12.84 -13.78
C ILE A 49 -0.66 -12.60 -12.29
N ALA A 50 0.05 -11.66 -11.67
CA ALA A 50 -0.16 -11.30 -10.28
C ALA A 50 -1.58 -10.78 -10.02
N LEU A 51 -2.13 -9.98 -10.94
CA LEU A 51 -3.53 -9.54 -10.88
C LEU A 51 -4.49 -10.72 -10.85
N LEU A 52 -4.33 -11.68 -11.75
CA LEU A 52 -5.20 -12.87 -11.82
C LEU A 52 -5.14 -13.68 -10.51
N ILE A 53 -3.94 -13.87 -9.97
CA ILE A 53 -3.76 -14.59 -8.70
C ILE A 53 -4.41 -13.83 -7.54
N SER A 54 -4.33 -12.49 -7.54
CA SER A 54 -4.85 -11.64 -6.47
C SER A 54 -6.39 -11.55 -6.44
N ILE A 55 -7.08 -11.92 -7.52
CA ILE A 55 -8.55 -11.93 -7.56
C ILE A 55 -9.12 -12.90 -6.51
N TRP A 56 -8.53 -14.08 -6.35
CA TRP A 56 -9.02 -15.10 -5.43
C TRP A 56 -9.07 -14.63 -3.96
N PRO A 57 -7.97 -14.17 -3.36
CA PRO A 57 -8.02 -13.66 -2.00
C PRO A 57 -8.93 -12.44 -1.86
N CYS A 58 -9.01 -11.56 -2.85
CA CYS A 58 -9.92 -10.42 -2.82
C CYS A 58 -11.40 -10.84 -2.75
N LEU A 59 -11.81 -11.83 -3.51
CA LEU A 59 -13.18 -12.36 -3.48
C LEU A 59 -13.49 -13.02 -2.13
N ILE A 60 -12.58 -13.82 -1.60
CA ILE A 60 -12.74 -14.46 -0.29
C ILE A 60 -12.91 -13.41 0.81
N TYR A 61 -12.06 -12.39 0.84
CA TYR A 61 -12.17 -11.31 1.82
C TYR A 61 -13.46 -10.50 1.65
N GLY A 62 -13.93 -10.29 0.42
CA GLY A 62 -15.21 -9.64 0.11
C GLY A 62 -16.39 -10.42 0.68
N GLU A 63 -16.46 -11.73 0.45
CA GLU A 63 -17.50 -12.59 0.99
C GLU A 63 -17.47 -12.65 2.52
N MET A 64 -16.28 -12.79 3.11
CA MET A 64 -16.14 -12.81 4.57
C MET A 64 -16.54 -11.48 5.21
N SER A 65 -16.22 -10.36 4.58
CA SER A 65 -16.62 -9.04 5.04
C SER A 65 -18.13 -8.82 4.99
N ALA A 66 -18.79 -9.35 3.96
CA ALA A 66 -20.25 -9.29 3.83
C ALA A 66 -20.96 -10.20 4.84
N ALA A 67 -20.42 -11.41 5.06
CA ALA A 67 -20.99 -12.39 5.99
C ALA A 67 -20.77 -12.05 7.47
N LEU A 68 -19.66 -11.35 7.79
CA LEU A 68 -19.21 -11.04 9.15
C LEU A 68 -18.90 -9.57 9.32
N PRO A 69 -19.91 -8.68 9.37
CA PRO A 69 -19.70 -7.25 9.53
C PRO A 69 -19.32 -6.91 10.98
N CYS A 70 -18.10 -7.24 11.40
CA CYS A 70 -17.58 -6.99 12.73
C CYS A 70 -16.22 -6.29 12.68
N ALA A 71 -15.96 -5.43 13.66
CA ALA A 71 -14.66 -4.81 13.81
C ALA A 71 -13.58 -5.85 14.15
N GLY A 72 -12.38 -5.74 13.53
CA GLY A 72 -11.27 -6.66 13.76
C GLY A 72 -10.83 -7.49 12.56
N GLY A 73 -11.51 -7.36 11.40
CA GLY A 73 -11.09 -7.90 10.10
C GLY A 73 -10.51 -9.31 10.14
N THR A 74 -9.30 -9.46 9.64
CA THR A 74 -8.58 -10.74 9.48
C THR A 74 -8.55 -11.60 10.76
N TYR A 75 -8.39 -10.99 11.94
CA TYR A 75 -8.39 -11.71 13.22
C TYR A 75 -9.73 -12.41 13.47
N ASN A 76 -10.85 -11.69 13.27
CA ASN A 76 -12.17 -12.24 13.51
C ASN A 76 -12.56 -13.29 12.46
N TYR A 77 -12.12 -13.13 11.22
CA TYR A 77 -12.33 -14.12 10.16
C TYR A 77 -11.58 -15.41 10.48
N ALA A 78 -10.30 -15.31 10.87
CA ALA A 78 -9.51 -16.49 11.27
C ALA A 78 -10.07 -17.17 12.53
N LYS A 79 -10.60 -16.39 13.50
CA LYS A 79 -11.17 -16.92 14.73
C LYS A 79 -12.46 -17.72 14.50
N ARG A 80 -13.28 -17.31 13.53
CA ARG A 80 -14.54 -18.01 13.20
C ARG A 80 -14.34 -19.15 12.23
N GLY A 81 -13.41 -19.02 11.27
CA GLY A 81 -13.16 -20.03 10.26
C GLY A 81 -12.21 -21.15 10.68
N LEU A 82 -11.25 -20.85 11.54
CA LEU A 82 -10.21 -21.81 11.95
C LEU A 82 -10.24 -22.02 13.47
N ASN A 83 -9.30 -21.43 14.19
CA ASN A 83 -9.12 -21.64 15.61
C ASN A 83 -8.53 -20.39 16.25
N ARG A 84 -8.63 -20.26 17.59
CA ARG A 84 -8.10 -19.12 18.34
C ARG A 84 -6.58 -18.96 18.18
N VAL A 85 -5.85 -20.06 18.04
CA VAL A 85 -4.40 -20.03 17.82
C VAL A 85 -4.06 -19.39 16.48
N TRP A 86 -4.72 -19.83 15.41
CA TRP A 86 -4.54 -19.25 14.07
C TRP A 86 -4.98 -17.81 13.98
N ALA A 87 -6.03 -17.43 14.70
CA ALA A 87 -6.46 -16.03 14.78
C ALA A 87 -5.41 -15.13 15.41
N ASN A 88 -4.76 -15.58 16.49
CA ASN A 88 -3.68 -14.84 17.12
C ASN A 88 -2.47 -14.70 16.19
N MET A 89 -2.09 -15.76 15.49
CA MET A 89 -1.01 -15.71 14.50
C MET A 89 -1.32 -14.73 13.38
N ALA A 90 -2.53 -14.76 12.84
CA ALA A 90 -2.98 -13.84 11.80
C ALA A 90 -2.98 -12.37 12.28
N GLY A 91 -3.41 -12.12 13.52
CA GLY A 91 -3.38 -10.81 14.13
C GLY A 91 -1.96 -10.25 14.29
N TRP A 92 -1.04 -11.05 14.82
CA TRP A 92 0.36 -10.67 14.94
C TRP A 92 1.03 -10.43 13.59
N HIS A 93 0.78 -11.32 12.63
CA HIS A 93 1.30 -11.15 11.28
C HIS A 93 0.81 -9.84 10.63
N TYR A 94 -0.46 -9.50 10.82
CA TYR A 94 -1.03 -8.25 10.31
C TYR A 94 -0.35 -7.03 10.95
N ILE A 95 -0.15 -7.00 12.27
CA ILE A 95 0.53 -5.90 12.96
C ILE A 95 1.95 -5.71 12.44
N ILE A 96 2.72 -6.80 12.34
CA ILE A 96 4.10 -6.76 11.83
C ILE A 96 4.12 -6.24 10.39
N SER A 97 3.20 -6.69 9.54
CA SER A 97 3.10 -6.26 8.14
C SER A 97 2.82 -4.76 8.04
N VAL A 98 1.87 -4.23 8.83
CA VAL A 98 1.54 -2.80 8.81
C VAL A 98 2.72 -1.94 9.24
N VAL A 99 3.44 -2.34 10.29
CA VAL A 99 4.64 -1.64 10.76
C VAL A 99 5.74 -1.67 9.70
N ALA A 100 5.96 -2.82 9.06
CA ALA A 100 6.97 -2.97 8.02
C ALA A 100 6.65 -2.12 6.77
N ILE A 101 5.38 -2.08 6.36
CA ILE A 101 4.91 -1.23 5.25
C ILE A 101 5.15 0.25 5.59
N GLY A 102 4.74 0.71 6.77
CA GLY A 102 4.95 2.09 7.20
C GLY A 102 6.42 2.50 7.23
N ALA A 103 7.31 1.61 7.70
CA ALA A 103 8.75 1.85 7.65
C ALA A 103 9.27 1.94 6.22
N GLY A 104 8.81 1.06 5.32
CA GLY A 104 9.17 1.09 3.90
C GLY A 104 8.73 2.37 3.20
N GLU A 105 7.51 2.83 3.46
CA GLU A 105 6.98 4.08 2.91
C GLU A 105 7.76 5.30 3.40
N THR A 106 8.15 5.33 4.67
CA THR A 106 8.96 6.41 5.24
C THR A 106 10.34 6.49 4.58
N LEU A 107 11.01 5.35 4.40
CA LEU A 107 12.29 5.28 3.71
C LEU A 107 12.19 5.71 2.24
N ALA A 108 11.13 5.30 1.56
CA ALA A 108 10.87 5.70 0.19
C ALA A 108 10.66 7.20 0.08
N PHE A 109 9.87 7.79 0.97
CA PHE A 109 9.66 9.23 1.04
C PHE A 109 10.99 9.98 1.26
N ALA A 110 11.82 9.53 2.19
CA ALA A 110 13.12 10.12 2.46
C ALA A 110 14.03 10.10 1.22
N ASN A 111 14.04 9.00 0.46
CA ASN A 111 14.80 8.89 -0.78
C ASN A 111 14.30 9.87 -1.86
N TYR A 112 13.01 10.00 -2.05
CA TYR A 112 12.45 10.98 -2.99
C TYR A 112 12.78 12.43 -2.59
N PHE A 113 12.67 12.71 -1.30
CA PHE A 113 13.01 14.04 -0.79
C PHE A 113 14.49 14.39 -1.01
N LYS A 114 15.39 13.42 -0.82
CA LYS A 114 16.81 13.57 -1.11
C LYS A 114 17.07 13.89 -2.59
N ILE A 115 16.45 13.14 -3.51
CA ILE A 115 16.58 13.38 -4.95
C ILE A 115 16.07 14.77 -5.33
N LEU A 116 14.95 15.19 -4.76
CA LEU A 116 14.39 16.53 -4.99
C LEU A 116 15.32 17.63 -4.48
N SER A 117 15.89 17.48 -3.29
CA SER A 117 16.83 18.42 -2.69
C SER A 117 18.12 18.54 -3.52
N GLU A 118 18.67 17.43 -3.99
CA GLU A 118 19.86 17.42 -4.86
C GLU A 118 19.56 18.07 -6.22
N SER A 119 18.40 17.82 -6.80
CA SER A 119 17.97 18.45 -8.05
C SER A 119 17.78 19.96 -7.89
N PHE A 120 17.19 20.39 -6.79
CA PHE A 120 17.01 21.80 -6.48
C PHE A 120 18.33 22.54 -6.26
N ASN A 121 19.26 21.92 -5.54
CA ASN A 121 20.59 22.47 -5.32
C ASN A 121 21.38 22.59 -6.64
N ARG A 122 21.30 21.59 -7.50
CA ARG A 122 21.92 21.59 -8.83
C ARG A 122 21.32 22.66 -9.75
N PHE A 123 20.00 22.88 -9.69
CA PHE A 123 19.32 23.94 -10.44
C PHE A 123 19.78 25.33 -9.98
N LEU A 124 19.93 25.56 -8.68
CA LEU A 124 20.46 26.81 -8.13
C LEU A 124 21.89 27.07 -8.58
N ILE A 125 22.76 26.07 -8.57
CA ILE A 125 24.15 26.20 -9.02
C ILE A 125 24.19 26.58 -10.50
N ILE A 126 23.46 25.88 -11.36
CA ILE A 126 23.41 26.18 -12.80
C ILE A 126 22.84 27.57 -13.06
N SER A 127 21.81 28.00 -12.34
CA SER A 127 21.23 29.34 -12.50
C SER A 127 22.19 30.44 -12.07
N LEU A 128 22.96 30.21 -11.01
CA LEU A 128 24.03 31.13 -10.58
C LEU A 128 25.19 31.22 -11.59
N ASP A 129 25.64 30.08 -12.12
CA ASP A 129 26.68 30.05 -13.15
C ASP A 129 26.27 30.78 -14.41
N VAL A 130 25.02 30.60 -14.88
CA VAL A 130 24.50 31.37 -16.04
C VAL A 130 24.41 32.87 -15.76
N LEU A 131 24.11 33.24 -14.51
CA LEU A 131 24.03 34.66 -14.12
C LEU A 131 25.41 35.32 -14.04
N ILE A 132 26.42 34.55 -13.58
CA ILE A 132 27.82 35.02 -13.47
C ILE A 132 28.48 35.08 -14.85
N CYS A 133 28.23 34.13 -15.76
CA CYS A 133 28.77 34.17 -17.12
C CYS A 133 28.15 35.24 -18.03
N ARG A 134 27.09 35.92 -17.60
CA ARG A 134 26.40 36.96 -18.36
C ARG A 134 26.88 38.37 -18.01
N TYR A 135 27.75 38.49 -17.02
CA TYR A 135 28.44 39.73 -16.63
C TYR A 135 29.93 39.63 -16.98
#